data_57b726126b211d0f9608b0ddd054c352
#
_entry.id   57b726126b211d0f9608b0ddd054c352
#
_cell.length_a   1.000
_cell.length_b   1.000
_cell.length_c   1.000
_cell.angle_alpha   90.00
_cell.angle_beta   90.00
_cell.angle_gamma   90.00
#
_symmetry.space_group_name_H-M   'P 1'
#
loop_
_entity.id
_entity.type
_entity.pdbx_description
1 polymer ?
#
loop_
_entity_poly.entity_id
_entity_poly.type
_entity_poly.pdbx_seq_one_letter_code
_entity_poly.pdbx_strand_id
1 'polypeptide(L)'
;MSRISALVRRHPLPTFFILAYALSWWAWIPYALGSFPNPVASFGPFLAALVVLALTEGKAGVLGLFRRMIRWRVAPGWYAVALFLPAVLTAVATMLNVMLGAQAPSPAQLGAWPAILSTFAIVLLVPGVGGAWEEPGWRGYAVPRLQRGRSALV
;
A
#
# COMPACT_ATOMS: atom_id res chain seq x y z
N MET A 1 8.65 -23.91 20.99
CA MET A 1 8.52 -23.11 19.73
C MET A 1 8.09 -24.05 18.62
N SER A 2 7.07 -23.72 17.85
CA SER A 2 6.64 -24.56 16.71
C SER A 2 7.69 -24.55 15.59
N ARG A 3 7.74 -25.64 14.78
CA ARG A 3 8.62 -25.72 13.60
C ARG A 3 8.36 -24.55 12.62
N ILE A 4 7.12 -24.11 12.55
CA ILE A 4 6.69 -22.96 11.71
C ILE A 4 7.35 -21.66 12.19
N SER A 5 7.33 -21.35 13.50
CA SER A 5 7.94 -20.13 14.02
C SER A 5 9.46 -20.11 13.82
N ALA A 6 10.12 -21.25 13.89
CA ALA A 6 11.55 -21.36 13.60
C ALA A 6 11.85 -21.07 12.11
N LEU A 7 11.07 -21.62 11.19
CA LEU A 7 11.19 -21.37 9.73
C LEU A 7 10.98 -19.90 9.40
N VAL A 8 9.92 -19.27 9.93
CA VAL A 8 9.62 -17.86 9.70
C VAL A 8 10.75 -16.96 10.22
N ARG A 9 11.31 -17.26 11.39
CA ARG A 9 12.46 -16.52 11.94
C ARG A 9 13.71 -16.64 11.08
N ARG A 10 13.93 -17.80 10.46
CA ARG A 10 15.08 -18.02 9.56
C ARG A 10 14.92 -17.32 8.22
N HIS A 11 13.71 -17.20 7.71
CA HIS A 11 13.39 -16.63 6.39
C HIS A 11 12.27 -15.61 6.44
N PRO A 12 12.42 -14.50 7.21
CA PRO A 12 11.30 -13.57 7.45
C PRO A 12 10.83 -12.82 6.20
N LEU A 13 11.74 -12.40 5.31
CA LEU A 13 11.39 -11.72 4.06
C LEU A 13 10.72 -12.64 3.04
N PRO A 14 11.27 -13.81 2.69
CA PRO A 14 10.57 -14.76 1.83
C PRO A 14 9.18 -15.13 2.34
N THR A 15 9.05 -15.39 3.65
CA THR A 15 7.75 -15.68 4.28
C THR A 15 6.77 -14.52 4.13
N PHE A 16 7.24 -13.29 4.31
CA PHE A 16 6.42 -12.10 4.09
C PHE A 16 5.88 -12.05 2.66
N PHE A 17 6.73 -12.21 1.65
CA PHE A 17 6.29 -12.14 0.25
C PHE A 17 5.29 -13.24 -0.09
N ILE A 18 5.54 -14.49 0.32
CA ILE A 18 4.61 -15.61 0.10
C ILE A 18 3.26 -15.31 0.73
N LEU A 19 3.23 -14.85 1.99
CA LEU A 19 1.98 -14.51 2.67
C LEU A 19 1.30 -13.30 2.05
N ALA A 20 2.04 -12.26 1.67
CA ALA A 20 1.49 -11.06 1.05
C ALA A 20 0.76 -11.41 -0.26
N TYR A 21 1.38 -12.21 -1.12
CA TYR A 21 0.75 -12.66 -2.36
C TYR A 21 -0.42 -13.62 -2.09
N ALA A 22 -0.27 -14.60 -1.21
CA ALA A 22 -1.34 -15.54 -0.90
C ALA A 22 -2.58 -14.82 -0.33
N LEU A 23 -2.36 -13.85 0.60
CA LEU A 23 -3.43 -13.08 1.21
C LEU A 23 -4.06 -12.01 0.30
N SER A 24 -3.41 -11.63 -0.78
CA SER A 24 -3.98 -10.72 -1.79
C SER A 24 -4.66 -11.49 -2.94
N TRP A 25 -3.99 -12.48 -3.48
CA TRP A 25 -4.38 -13.11 -4.74
C TRP A 25 -5.53 -14.11 -4.60
N TRP A 26 -5.82 -14.60 -3.40
CA TRP A 26 -6.97 -15.48 -3.18
C TRP A 26 -8.31 -14.86 -3.64
N ALA A 27 -8.43 -13.52 -3.60
CA ALA A 27 -9.61 -12.80 -4.06
C ALA A 27 -9.46 -12.30 -5.50
N TRP A 28 -8.25 -11.90 -5.91
CA TRP A 28 -7.99 -11.38 -7.25
C TRP A 28 -8.08 -12.43 -8.34
N ILE A 29 -7.64 -13.67 -8.08
CA ILE A 29 -7.72 -14.76 -9.06
C ILE A 29 -9.18 -15.11 -9.40
N PRO A 30 -10.09 -15.38 -8.43
CA PRO A 30 -11.50 -15.61 -8.74
C PRO A 30 -12.19 -14.40 -9.40
N TYR A 31 -11.80 -13.17 -9.03
CA TYR A 31 -12.29 -11.96 -9.68
C TYR A 31 -11.90 -11.92 -11.17
N ALA A 32 -10.63 -12.14 -11.48
CA ALA A 32 -10.15 -12.19 -12.86
C ALA A 32 -10.81 -13.30 -13.70
N LEU A 33 -11.26 -14.39 -13.04
CA LEU A 33 -12.02 -15.49 -13.65
C LEU A 33 -13.53 -15.23 -13.69
N GLY A 34 -14.01 -14.05 -13.31
CA GLY A 34 -15.42 -13.68 -13.31
C GLY A 34 -16.27 -14.33 -12.21
N SER A 35 -15.64 -15.02 -11.24
CA SER A 35 -16.34 -15.73 -10.16
C SER A 35 -16.58 -14.90 -8.90
N PHE A 36 -16.03 -13.70 -8.82
CA PHE A 36 -16.10 -12.81 -7.64
C PHE A 36 -16.45 -11.38 -8.05
N PRO A 37 -17.44 -10.72 -7.43
CA PRO A 37 -17.95 -9.44 -7.92
C PRO A 37 -17.01 -8.26 -7.66
N ASN A 38 -16.22 -8.28 -6.59
CA ASN A 38 -15.30 -7.19 -6.24
C ASN A 38 -14.25 -7.66 -5.21
N PRO A 39 -12.96 -7.64 -5.53
CA PRO A 39 -11.93 -8.09 -4.61
C PRO A 39 -11.58 -7.00 -3.59
N VAL A 40 -12.10 -7.07 -2.40
CA VAL A 40 -11.64 -6.28 -1.24
C VAL A 40 -10.47 -7.04 -0.59
N ALA A 41 -9.26 -6.93 -1.18
CA ALA A 41 -8.10 -7.72 -0.73
C ALA A 41 -6.78 -6.91 -0.69
N SER A 42 -6.85 -5.57 -0.75
CA SER A 42 -5.68 -4.68 -0.72
C SER A 42 -5.00 -4.57 0.65
N PHE A 43 -5.20 -5.53 1.56
CA PHE A 43 -4.57 -5.55 2.88
C PHE A 43 -3.62 -6.74 3.09
N GLY A 44 -3.44 -7.58 2.07
CA GLY A 44 -2.59 -8.78 2.16
C GLY A 44 -1.17 -8.50 2.68
N PRO A 45 -0.43 -7.52 2.15
CA PRO A 45 0.89 -7.16 2.65
C PRO A 45 0.89 -6.66 4.09
N PHE A 46 -0.15 -5.93 4.52
CA PHE A 46 -0.28 -5.50 5.91
C PHE A 46 -0.46 -6.69 6.86
N LEU A 47 -1.38 -7.60 6.54
CA LEU A 47 -1.59 -8.82 7.33
C LEU A 47 -0.34 -9.70 7.36
N ALA A 48 0.33 -9.88 6.23
CA ALA A 48 1.58 -10.62 6.16
C ALA A 48 2.66 -10.02 7.09
N ALA A 49 2.78 -8.68 7.10
CA ALA A 49 3.70 -8.00 8.01
C ALA A 49 3.34 -8.24 9.47
N LEU A 50 2.06 -8.17 9.84
CA LEU A 50 1.60 -8.44 11.21
C LEU A 50 1.92 -9.87 11.64
N VAL A 51 1.62 -10.85 10.79
CA VAL A 51 1.91 -12.27 11.09
C VAL A 51 3.40 -12.51 11.27
N VAL A 52 4.22 -12.04 10.33
CA VAL A 52 5.67 -12.25 10.40
C VAL A 52 6.26 -11.52 11.61
N LEU A 53 5.87 -10.27 11.88
CA LEU A 53 6.32 -9.53 13.06
C LEU A 53 5.89 -10.20 14.37
N ALA A 54 4.66 -10.67 14.46
CA ALA A 54 4.19 -11.39 15.65
C ALA A 54 5.02 -12.66 15.92
N LEU A 55 5.38 -13.40 14.88
CA LEU A 55 6.16 -14.65 14.99
C LEU A 55 7.65 -14.41 15.23
N THR A 56 8.22 -13.30 14.72
CA THR A 56 9.67 -13.02 14.79
C THR A 56 10.05 -12.11 15.95
N GLU A 57 9.30 -11.02 16.15
CA GLU A 57 9.60 -9.94 17.09
C GLU A 57 8.54 -9.82 18.21
N GLY A 58 7.45 -10.61 18.11
CA GLY A 58 6.36 -10.59 19.08
C GLY A 58 5.60 -9.27 19.11
N LYS A 59 4.99 -8.97 20.24
CA LYS A 59 4.18 -7.75 20.45
C LYS A 59 4.96 -6.46 20.16
N ALA A 60 6.26 -6.44 20.46
CA ALA A 60 7.09 -5.26 20.25
C ALA A 60 7.23 -4.89 18.77
N GLY A 61 7.41 -5.89 17.88
CA GLY A 61 7.49 -5.69 16.43
C GLY A 61 6.18 -5.16 15.85
N VAL A 62 5.05 -5.74 16.26
CA VAL A 62 3.71 -5.30 15.85
C VAL A 62 3.45 -3.85 16.28
N LEU A 63 3.68 -3.52 17.57
CA LEU A 63 3.54 -2.15 18.06
C LEU A 63 4.49 -1.18 17.36
N GLY A 64 5.71 -1.62 17.03
CA GLY A 64 6.66 -0.83 16.25
C GLY A 64 6.14 -0.48 14.86
N LEU A 65 5.42 -1.39 14.19
CA LEU A 65 4.76 -1.13 12.91
C LEU A 65 3.68 -0.05 13.07
N PHE A 66 2.76 -0.22 14.03
CA PHE A 66 1.70 0.76 14.27
C PHE A 66 2.24 2.15 14.65
N ARG A 67 3.28 2.24 15.47
CA ARG A 67 3.93 3.51 15.80
C ARG A 67 4.49 4.22 14.56
N ARG A 68 5.00 3.47 13.58
CA ARG A 68 5.45 4.05 12.31
C ARG A 68 4.29 4.55 11.45
N MET A 69 3.15 3.85 11.42
CA MET A 69 1.95 4.27 10.68
C MET A 69 1.40 5.60 11.17
N ILE A 70 1.42 5.85 12.49
CA ILE A 70 0.89 7.09 13.08
C ILE A 70 1.96 8.17 13.25
N ARG A 71 3.13 8.01 12.65
CA ARG A 71 4.19 9.03 12.71
C ARG A 71 3.87 10.17 11.75
N TRP A 72 3.28 11.23 12.29
CA TRP A 72 2.87 12.41 11.54
C TRP A 72 3.89 13.58 11.58
N ARG A 73 4.85 13.56 12.52
CA ARG A 73 5.89 14.61 12.65
C ARG A 73 6.99 14.39 11.62
N VAL A 74 6.78 14.93 10.43
CA VAL A 74 7.76 14.96 9.32
C VAL A 74 7.95 16.40 8.86
N ALA A 75 9.05 16.68 8.13
CA ALA A 75 9.28 18.02 7.61
C ALA A 75 8.10 18.47 6.71
N PRO A 76 7.62 19.73 6.84
CA PRO A 76 6.45 20.24 6.11
C PRO A 76 6.54 20.05 4.59
N GLY A 77 7.74 20.12 4.02
CA GLY A 77 7.97 19.87 2.59
C GLY A 77 7.46 18.52 2.10
N TRP A 78 7.49 17.47 2.95
CA TRP A 78 6.98 16.16 2.56
C TRP A 78 5.45 16.12 2.45
N TYR A 79 4.74 16.93 3.24
CA TYR A 79 3.30 17.10 3.08
C TYR A 79 2.96 17.81 1.77
N ALA A 80 3.73 18.85 1.41
CA ALA A 80 3.58 19.51 0.13
C ALA A 80 3.83 18.54 -1.04
N VAL A 81 4.92 17.76 -1.00
CA VAL A 81 5.20 16.74 -2.01
C VAL A 81 4.06 15.70 -2.08
N ALA A 82 3.61 15.18 -0.95
CA ALA A 82 2.55 14.17 -0.93
C ALA A 82 1.21 14.70 -1.49
N LEU A 83 0.90 15.98 -1.27
CA LEU A 83 -0.34 16.60 -1.73
C LEU A 83 -0.27 17.04 -3.20
N PHE A 84 0.81 17.71 -3.58
CA PHE A 84 0.90 18.35 -4.90
C PHE A 84 1.50 17.46 -5.98
N LEU A 85 2.44 16.56 -5.67
CA LEU A 85 3.10 15.73 -6.67
C LEU A 85 2.10 14.86 -7.46
N PRO A 86 1.15 14.13 -6.84
CA PRO A 86 0.15 13.37 -7.59
C PRO A 86 -0.71 14.26 -8.50
N ALA A 87 -1.10 15.44 -8.03
CA ALA A 87 -1.90 16.39 -8.81
C ALA A 87 -1.11 16.91 -10.02
N VAL A 88 0.16 17.27 -9.84
CA VAL A 88 1.04 17.72 -10.93
C VAL A 88 1.26 16.60 -11.95
N LEU A 89 1.56 15.37 -11.48
CA LEU A 89 1.75 14.23 -12.38
C LEU A 89 0.48 13.93 -13.19
N THR A 90 -0.68 13.99 -12.55
CA THR A 90 -1.98 13.78 -13.22
C THR A 90 -2.23 14.89 -14.25
N ALA A 91 -1.99 16.15 -13.91
CA ALA A 91 -2.16 17.27 -14.82
C ALA A 91 -1.22 17.16 -16.04
N VAL A 92 0.05 16.83 -15.82
CA VAL A 92 1.03 16.61 -16.90
C VAL A 92 0.61 15.44 -17.79
N ALA A 93 0.22 14.30 -17.21
CA ALA A 93 -0.24 13.13 -17.95
C ALA A 93 -1.49 13.46 -18.79
N THR A 94 -2.46 14.18 -18.21
CA THR A 94 -3.67 14.63 -18.92
C THR A 94 -3.31 15.56 -20.08
N MET A 95 -2.45 16.53 -19.84
CA MET A 95 -2.02 17.48 -20.89
C MET A 95 -1.32 16.74 -22.04
N LEU A 96 -0.42 15.81 -21.74
CA LEU A 96 0.25 15.00 -22.76
C LEU A 96 -0.75 14.15 -23.56
N ASN A 97 -1.73 13.53 -22.91
CA ASN A 97 -2.77 12.77 -23.60
C ASN A 97 -3.60 13.64 -24.55
N VAL A 98 -3.99 14.85 -24.12
CA VAL A 98 -4.73 15.80 -24.96
C VAL A 98 -3.87 16.22 -26.14
N MET A 99 -2.58 16.51 -25.95
CA MET A 99 -1.64 16.84 -27.04
C MET A 99 -1.49 15.70 -28.04
N LEU A 100 -1.65 14.46 -27.61
CA LEU A 100 -1.63 13.25 -28.44
C LEU A 100 -2.99 12.93 -29.10
N GLY A 101 -3.99 13.80 -28.95
CA GLY A 101 -5.30 13.67 -29.61
C GLY A 101 -6.41 13.08 -28.74
N ALA A 102 -6.19 12.87 -27.45
CA ALA A 102 -7.26 12.48 -26.55
C ALA A 102 -8.20 13.67 -26.26
N GLN A 103 -9.46 13.36 -25.89
CA GLN A 103 -10.41 14.39 -25.48
C GLN A 103 -9.98 15.05 -24.17
N ALA A 104 -10.12 16.37 -24.09
CA ALA A 104 -9.92 17.11 -22.85
C ALA A 104 -10.97 16.73 -21.80
N PRO A 105 -10.61 16.72 -20.49
CA PRO A 105 -11.57 16.47 -19.41
C PRO A 105 -12.76 17.46 -19.47
N SER A 106 -13.96 16.95 -19.29
CA SER A 106 -15.16 17.79 -19.26
C SER A 106 -15.23 18.60 -17.96
N PRO A 107 -15.94 19.76 -17.95
CA PRO A 107 -16.19 20.50 -16.70
C PRO A 107 -16.85 19.68 -15.60
N ALA A 108 -17.71 18.72 -15.96
CA ALA A 108 -18.37 17.82 -15.01
C ALA A 108 -17.36 16.88 -14.32
N GLN A 109 -16.35 16.39 -15.04
CA GLN A 109 -15.27 15.61 -14.47
C GLN A 109 -14.37 16.44 -13.54
N LEU A 110 -14.15 17.71 -13.84
CA LEU A 110 -13.36 18.63 -13.03
C LEU A 110 -14.12 19.15 -11.79
N GLY A 111 -15.47 19.17 -11.83
CA GLY A 111 -16.33 19.71 -10.77
C GLY A 111 -16.71 18.71 -9.67
N ALA A 112 -16.28 17.46 -9.75
CA ALA A 112 -16.71 16.39 -8.84
C ALA A 112 -15.93 16.34 -7.50
N TRP A 113 -15.53 17.48 -6.95
CA TRP A 113 -14.74 17.58 -5.70
C TRP A 113 -15.33 16.82 -4.50
N PRO A 114 -16.65 16.88 -4.21
CA PRO A 114 -17.21 16.12 -3.08
C PRO A 114 -17.04 14.61 -3.25
N ALA A 115 -17.23 14.10 -4.47
CA ALA A 115 -17.05 12.69 -4.77
C ALA A 115 -15.55 12.29 -4.68
N ILE A 116 -14.65 13.14 -5.13
CA ILE A 116 -13.20 12.92 -5.02
C ILE A 116 -12.78 12.85 -3.55
N LEU A 117 -13.21 13.79 -2.72
CA LEU A 117 -12.90 13.84 -1.30
C LEU A 117 -13.48 12.64 -0.54
N SER A 118 -14.73 12.26 -0.82
CA SER A 118 -15.35 11.09 -0.20
C SER A 118 -14.65 9.79 -0.61
N THR A 119 -14.31 9.63 -1.88
CA THR A 119 -13.55 8.47 -2.37
C THR A 119 -12.17 8.41 -1.71
N PHE A 120 -11.47 9.55 -1.62
CA PHE A 120 -10.18 9.62 -0.94
C PHE A 120 -10.28 9.20 0.53
N ALA A 121 -11.29 9.70 1.25
CA ALA A 121 -11.53 9.33 2.64
C ALA A 121 -11.83 7.82 2.78
N ILE A 122 -12.64 7.25 1.91
CA ILE A 122 -12.96 5.81 1.90
C ILE A 122 -11.68 4.99 1.65
N VAL A 123 -10.92 5.31 0.62
CA VAL A 123 -9.67 4.60 0.27
C VAL A 123 -8.64 4.65 1.39
N LEU A 124 -8.58 5.76 2.11
CA LEU A 124 -7.65 5.95 3.22
C LEU A 124 -8.10 5.23 4.50
N LEU A 125 -9.38 5.31 4.83
CA LEU A 125 -9.90 4.88 6.13
C LEU A 125 -10.42 3.44 6.14
N VAL A 126 -10.90 2.93 5.00
CA VAL A 126 -11.51 1.59 4.92
C VAL A 126 -10.46 0.56 4.51
N PRO A 127 -10.13 -0.40 5.40
CA PRO A 127 -9.21 -1.47 5.05
C PRO A 127 -9.69 -2.28 3.85
N GLY A 128 -8.79 -2.52 2.91
CA GLY A 128 -9.08 -3.33 1.73
C GLY A 128 -9.68 -2.55 0.54
N VAL A 129 -10.06 -1.30 0.73
CA VAL A 129 -10.48 -0.42 -0.35
C VAL A 129 -9.29 0.43 -0.78
N GLY A 130 -8.75 0.16 -1.98
CA GLY A 130 -7.57 0.85 -2.50
C GLY A 130 -6.24 0.42 -1.86
N GLY A 131 -5.14 1.01 -2.32
CA GLY A 131 -3.78 0.59 -1.99
C GLY A 131 -3.20 1.11 -0.66
N ALA A 132 -3.88 2.02 0.04
CA ALA A 132 -3.34 2.65 1.25
C ALA A 132 -2.98 1.63 2.35
N TRP A 133 -3.73 0.56 2.47
CA TRP A 133 -3.54 -0.49 3.47
C TRP A 133 -2.48 -1.55 3.10
N GLU A 134 -1.93 -1.48 1.90
CA GLU A 134 -0.74 -2.26 1.52
C GLU A 134 0.56 -1.61 2.02
N GLU A 135 0.56 -0.28 2.12
CA GLU A 135 1.74 0.53 2.43
C GLU A 135 2.44 0.17 3.74
N PRO A 136 1.73 -0.13 4.84
CA PRO A 136 2.39 -0.59 6.06
C PRO A 136 3.16 -1.90 5.87
N GLY A 137 2.68 -2.78 5.01
CA GLY A 137 3.40 -4.01 4.65
C GLY A 137 4.63 -3.72 3.80
N TRP A 138 4.46 -2.98 2.71
CA TRP A 138 5.55 -2.68 1.81
C TRP A 138 6.58 -1.71 2.42
N ARG A 139 6.15 -0.51 2.79
CA ARG A 139 7.04 0.55 3.30
C ARG A 139 7.34 0.44 4.79
N GLY A 140 6.42 -0.13 5.56
CA GLY A 140 6.63 -0.33 7.00
C GLY A 140 7.43 -1.58 7.36
N TYR A 141 7.38 -2.64 6.54
CA TYR A 141 8.05 -3.92 6.82
C TYR A 141 9.12 -4.28 5.79
N ALA A 142 8.75 -4.43 4.50
CA ALA A 142 9.63 -5.01 3.48
C ALA A 142 10.79 -4.09 3.12
N VAL A 143 10.51 -2.85 2.69
CA VAL A 143 11.52 -1.91 2.22
C VAL A 143 12.64 -1.66 3.24
N PRO A 144 12.37 -1.37 4.54
CA PRO A 144 13.43 -1.16 5.51
C PRO A 144 14.32 -2.39 5.73
N ARG A 145 13.79 -3.60 5.49
CA ARG A 145 14.58 -4.84 5.62
C ARG A 145 15.39 -5.16 4.38
N LEU A 146 14.88 -4.84 3.20
CA LEU A 146 15.60 -4.97 1.94
C LEU A 146 16.79 -3.99 1.86
N GLN A 147 16.62 -2.80 2.43
CA GLN A 147 17.65 -1.76 2.47
C GLN A 147 18.70 -1.96 3.56
N ARG A 148 18.54 -2.93 4.48
CA ARG A 148 19.56 -3.22 5.50
C ARG A 148 20.87 -3.63 4.84
N GLY A 149 21.93 -2.83 5.04
CA GLY A 149 23.25 -3.07 4.47
C GLY A 149 23.42 -2.68 3.01
N ARG A 150 22.45 -1.95 2.43
CA ARG A 150 22.48 -1.42 1.07
C ARG A 150 22.20 0.07 1.08
N SER A 151 22.79 0.83 0.13
CA SER A 151 22.39 2.22 -0.06
C SER A 151 20.97 2.29 -0.65
N ALA A 152 20.28 3.43 -0.48
CA ALA A 152 18.93 3.62 -1.02
C ALA A 152 18.87 3.60 -2.56
N LEU A 153 20.03 3.65 -3.23
CA LEU A 153 20.18 3.72 -4.68
C LEU A 153 20.79 2.45 -5.30
N VAL A 154 20.93 1.36 -4.53
CA VAL A 154 21.43 0.07 -5.03
C VAL A 154 20.36 -0.99 -4.91
#